data_e05d7715a14f233d2e5a93070aaf1c41
#
_entry.id   e05d7715a14f233d2e5a93070aaf1c41
#
_cell.length_a   1.000
_cell.length_b   1.000
_cell.length_c   1.000
_cell.angle_alpha   90.00
_cell.angle_beta   90.00
_cell.angle_gamma   90.00
#
_symmetry.space_group_name_H-M   'P 1'
#
loop_
_entity.id
_entity.type
_entity.pdbx_description
1 polymer ?
#
loop_
_entity_poly.entity_id
_entity_poly.type
_entity_poly.pdbx_seq_one_letter_code
_entity_poly.pdbx_strand_id
1 'polypeptide(L)'
;MKSLNYSYNQTVSRAYIIRIAGHAKSEEKAQRCADSCDLAGMEWAYWDAYDGIQNPIKPPLHHGGVPAMVKVTDHYLTRGEVACALSHISLWQKCVLDDQPLVVLEHDAIMVQAYQHHAVFNSICYLGSNEQVNQGWQVLPTPPHASEGPNYHFICRAHSYAIDPAVAKNMLAHVLKYGISAPLDIMLRADVFPIHQMGVYAYNGWEGDMKDTTILGRPLEGRTTQRNDDLAR
;
A
#
# COMPACT_ATOMS: atom_id res chain seq x y z
N MET A 1 -34.25 13.36 -1.36
CA MET A 1 -33.11 12.63 -1.93
C MET A 1 -32.18 13.67 -2.56
N LYS A 2 -31.01 13.92 -1.94
CA LYS A 2 -29.98 14.74 -2.60
C LYS A 2 -29.37 13.87 -3.68
N SER A 3 -29.44 14.28 -4.93
CA SER A 3 -28.74 13.64 -6.03
C SER A 3 -27.24 13.67 -5.68
N LEU A 4 -26.63 12.50 -5.53
CA LEU A 4 -25.17 12.37 -5.49
C LEU A 4 -24.67 12.76 -6.89
N ASN A 5 -24.36 14.03 -7.08
CA ASN A 5 -23.59 14.46 -8.23
C ASN A 5 -22.16 13.93 -8.05
N TYR A 6 -21.93 12.70 -8.43
CA TYR A 6 -20.59 12.25 -8.71
C TYR A 6 -20.08 13.06 -9.90
N SER A 7 -19.23 14.04 -9.62
CA SER A 7 -18.50 14.66 -10.72
C SER A 7 -17.52 13.61 -11.25
N TYR A 8 -17.76 13.11 -12.44
CA TYR A 8 -16.91 12.17 -13.18
C TYR A 8 -15.49 12.71 -13.48
N ASN A 9 -15.13 13.85 -12.91
CA ASN A 9 -13.90 14.58 -13.15
C ASN A 9 -12.97 14.64 -11.92
N GLN A 10 -13.04 13.68 -10.99
CA GLN A 10 -12.08 13.66 -9.90
C GLN A 10 -10.74 13.17 -10.43
N THR A 11 -9.81 14.09 -10.57
CA THR A 11 -8.42 13.78 -10.88
C THR A 11 -7.74 13.26 -9.62
N VAL A 12 -7.11 12.09 -9.69
CA VAL A 12 -6.26 11.61 -8.59
C VAL A 12 -4.96 12.39 -8.66
N SER A 13 -4.88 13.49 -7.93
CA SER A 13 -3.76 14.42 -7.99
C SER A 13 -2.85 14.37 -6.78
N ARG A 14 -3.26 13.69 -5.70
CA ARG A 14 -2.52 13.72 -4.44
C ARG A 14 -1.97 12.35 -4.05
N ALA A 15 -0.65 12.33 -3.88
CA ALA A 15 0.07 11.19 -3.33
C ALA A 15 0.34 11.35 -1.84
N TYR A 16 0.34 10.24 -1.10
CA TYR A 16 0.81 10.16 0.27
C TYR A 16 2.00 9.24 0.36
N ILE A 17 3.15 9.79 0.78
CA ILE A 17 4.42 9.08 0.90
C ILE A 17 4.56 8.58 2.32
N ILE A 18 4.45 7.27 2.51
CA ILE A 18 4.59 6.61 3.80
C ILE A 18 6.06 6.65 4.23
N ARG A 19 6.34 7.22 5.42
CA ARG A 19 7.69 7.26 5.98
C ARG A 19 7.67 6.98 7.48
N ILE A 20 8.74 6.41 8.01
CA ILE A 20 8.94 6.28 9.46
C ILE A 20 9.58 7.58 9.94
N ALA A 21 8.77 8.42 10.60
CA ALA A 21 9.23 9.72 11.10
C ALA A 21 10.35 9.56 12.14
N GLY A 22 11.42 10.33 11.99
CA GLY A 22 12.61 10.26 12.85
C GLY A 22 13.57 9.11 12.51
N HIS A 23 13.30 8.31 11.48
CA HIS A 23 14.18 7.26 11.00
C HIS A 23 14.95 7.74 9.76
N ALA A 24 16.22 8.11 9.92
CA ALA A 24 17.03 8.80 8.90
C ALA A 24 16.98 8.12 7.51
N LYS A 25 17.15 6.80 7.47
CA LYS A 25 17.12 6.05 6.19
C LYS A 25 15.74 6.10 5.52
N SER A 26 14.66 6.07 6.31
CA SER A 26 13.30 6.18 5.75
C SER A 26 13.02 7.60 5.26
N GLU A 27 13.49 8.61 5.98
CA GLU A 27 13.32 10.02 5.59
C GLU A 27 14.12 10.37 4.33
N GLU A 28 15.37 9.89 4.22
CA GLU A 28 16.18 10.05 3.01
C GLU A 28 15.49 9.47 1.77
N LYS A 29 14.96 8.26 1.88
CA LYS A 29 14.22 7.63 0.79
C LYS A 29 12.93 8.37 0.46
N ALA A 30 12.17 8.75 1.49
CA ALA A 30 10.94 9.51 1.32
C ALA A 30 11.19 10.86 0.65
N GLN A 31 12.31 11.52 0.94
CA GLN A 31 12.69 12.75 0.23
C GLN A 31 12.94 12.49 -1.25
N ARG A 32 13.66 11.41 -1.59
CA ARG A 32 13.87 11.01 -2.99
C ARG A 32 12.54 10.69 -3.71
N CYS A 33 11.60 10.04 -3.02
CA CYS A 33 10.25 9.82 -3.53
C CYS A 33 9.54 11.16 -3.77
N ALA A 34 9.60 12.08 -2.83
CA ALA A 34 9.02 13.42 -2.92
C ALA A 34 9.58 14.21 -4.10
N ASP A 35 10.90 14.23 -4.26
CA ASP A 35 11.57 14.88 -5.40
C ASP A 35 11.10 14.30 -6.74
N SER A 36 10.85 12.99 -6.80
CA SER A 36 10.32 12.34 -8.00
C SER A 36 8.86 12.71 -8.27
N CYS A 37 8.05 12.92 -7.22
CA CYS A 37 6.69 13.44 -7.36
C CYS A 37 6.69 14.86 -7.91
N ASP A 38 7.57 15.74 -7.42
CA ASP A 38 7.73 17.10 -7.91
C ASP A 38 8.10 17.11 -9.39
N LEU A 39 9.06 16.27 -9.80
CA LEU A 39 9.46 16.12 -11.20
C LEU A 39 8.33 15.59 -12.09
N ALA A 40 7.50 14.69 -11.55
CA ALA A 40 6.32 14.16 -12.25
C ALA A 40 5.13 15.14 -12.25
N GLY A 41 5.18 16.24 -11.51
CA GLY A 41 4.08 17.20 -11.39
C GLY A 41 2.91 16.69 -10.56
N MET A 42 3.16 15.84 -9.56
CA MET A 42 2.16 15.34 -8.62
C MET A 42 2.20 16.10 -7.31
N GLU A 43 1.04 16.51 -6.81
CA GLU A 43 0.92 16.94 -5.41
C GLU A 43 1.15 15.77 -4.47
N TRP A 44 1.88 16.00 -3.40
CA TRP A 44 2.18 14.98 -2.41
C TRP A 44 2.19 15.52 -0.99
N ALA A 45 2.11 14.61 -0.02
CA ALA A 45 2.33 14.89 1.38
C ALA A 45 2.98 13.67 2.05
N TYR A 46 3.75 13.89 3.10
CA TYR A 46 4.21 12.79 3.94
C TYR A 46 3.07 12.21 4.76
N TRP A 47 3.15 10.90 4.97
CA TRP A 47 2.29 10.14 5.85
C TRP A 47 3.13 9.35 6.84
N ASP A 48 3.07 9.74 8.10
CA ASP A 48 3.88 9.08 9.12
C ASP A 48 3.38 7.64 9.35
N ALA A 49 4.30 6.70 9.25
CA ALA A 49 4.04 5.27 9.35
C ALA A 49 3.87 4.82 10.80
N TYR A 50 3.24 3.67 10.98
CA TYR A 50 3.41 2.88 12.19
C TYR A 50 4.86 2.41 12.28
N ASP A 51 5.51 2.63 13.42
CA ASP A 51 6.92 2.27 13.61
C ASP A 51 7.05 0.85 14.16
N GLY A 52 7.34 -0.09 13.27
CA GLY A 52 7.58 -1.52 13.58
C GLY A 52 9.00 -1.80 14.09
N ILE A 53 9.90 -0.80 14.10
CA ILE A 53 11.23 -0.93 14.71
C ILE A 53 11.08 -0.95 16.23
N GLN A 54 10.13 -0.18 16.75
CA GLN A 54 9.79 -0.15 18.17
C GLN A 54 9.05 -1.43 18.60
N ASN A 55 9.22 -1.79 19.86
CA ASN A 55 8.47 -2.86 20.51
C ASN A 55 7.83 -2.32 21.80
N PRO A 56 6.49 -2.25 21.90
CA PRO A 56 5.48 -2.57 20.86
C PRO A 56 5.53 -1.62 19.65
N ILE A 57 4.83 -2.01 18.56
CA ILE A 57 4.66 -1.14 17.39
C ILE A 57 4.10 0.21 17.83
N LYS A 58 4.79 1.28 17.46
CA LYS A 58 4.38 2.64 17.85
C LYS A 58 3.47 3.24 16.80
N PRO A 59 2.22 3.58 17.15
CA PRO A 59 1.33 4.32 16.25
C PRO A 59 1.81 5.76 16.09
N PRO A 60 1.62 6.38 14.91
CA PRO A 60 1.81 7.81 14.75
C PRO A 60 0.78 8.60 15.56
N LEU A 61 1.12 9.86 15.90
CA LEU A 61 0.34 10.69 16.84
C LEU A 61 -1.10 10.96 16.43
N HIS A 62 -1.43 10.81 15.14
CA HIS A 62 -2.73 11.23 14.60
C HIS A 62 -3.53 10.10 13.93
N HIS A 63 -3.08 8.86 14.05
CA HIS A 63 -3.71 7.73 13.37
C HIS A 63 -4.44 6.82 14.36
N GLY A 64 -5.65 7.22 14.71
CA GLY A 64 -6.59 6.38 15.42
C GLY A 64 -7.60 5.70 14.49
N GLY A 65 -8.54 4.96 15.04
CA GLY A 65 -9.66 4.39 14.29
C GLY A 65 -9.43 2.97 13.81
N VAL A 66 -9.69 2.69 12.52
CA VAL A 66 -9.67 1.32 11.99
C VAL A 66 -8.36 0.58 12.26
N PRO A 67 -7.15 1.16 12.08
CA PRO A 67 -5.92 0.43 12.36
C PRO A 67 -5.83 -0.13 13.78
N ALA A 68 -6.35 0.58 14.77
CA ALA A 68 -6.34 0.13 16.16
C ALA A 68 -7.33 -1.03 16.43
N MET A 69 -8.25 -1.30 15.51
CA MET A 69 -9.28 -2.34 15.63
C MET A 69 -8.91 -3.62 14.87
N VAL A 70 -7.93 -3.54 13.97
CA VAL A 70 -7.55 -4.67 13.12
C VAL A 70 -6.73 -5.67 13.92
N LYS A 71 -7.11 -6.94 13.83
CA LYS A 71 -6.39 -8.05 14.45
C LYS A 71 -5.29 -8.56 13.54
N VAL A 72 -4.18 -9.01 14.12
CA VAL A 72 -3.17 -9.78 13.40
C VAL A 72 -3.52 -11.26 13.53
N THR A 73 -3.71 -11.93 12.42
CA THR A 73 -4.17 -13.33 12.38
C THR A 73 -3.09 -14.30 11.90
N ASP A 74 -2.04 -13.80 11.27
CA ASP A 74 -0.86 -14.61 10.96
C ASP A 74 0.27 -14.34 11.96
N HIS A 75 0.59 -15.37 12.75
CA HIS A 75 1.63 -15.31 13.79
C HIS A 75 3.07 -15.29 13.24
N TYR A 76 3.25 -15.50 11.93
CA TYR A 76 4.55 -15.46 11.30
C TYR A 76 4.95 -14.09 10.77
N LEU A 77 4.04 -13.12 10.82
CA LEU A 77 4.33 -11.76 10.40
C LEU A 77 5.33 -11.09 11.35
N THR A 78 6.30 -10.42 10.77
CA THR A 78 7.21 -9.57 11.52
C THR A 78 6.51 -8.27 11.95
N ARG A 79 7.02 -7.62 12.99
CA ARG A 79 6.51 -6.29 13.41
C ARG A 79 6.55 -5.27 12.27
N GLY A 80 7.59 -5.32 11.43
CA GLY A 80 7.72 -4.45 10.27
C GLY A 80 6.60 -4.68 9.24
N GLU A 81 6.25 -5.93 8.95
CA GLU A 81 5.16 -6.27 8.03
C GLU A 81 3.80 -5.82 8.59
N VAL A 82 3.57 -6.01 9.89
CA VAL A 82 2.34 -5.54 10.55
C VAL A 82 2.28 -4.02 10.54
N ALA A 83 3.36 -3.33 10.87
CA ALA A 83 3.43 -1.86 10.87
C ALA A 83 3.24 -1.29 9.46
N CYS A 84 3.80 -1.93 8.43
CA CYS A 84 3.56 -1.60 7.04
C CYS A 84 2.06 -1.70 6.72
N ALA A 85 1.44 -2.84 7.00
CA ALA A 85 0.00 -3.03 6.76
C ALA A 85 -0.86 -1.99 7.50
N LEU A 86 -0.57 -1.70 8.78
CA LEU A 86 -1.29 -0.68 9.55
C LEU A 86 -1.15 0.72 8.95
N SER A 87 0.03 1.05 8.41
CA SER A 87 0.28 2.33 7.76
C SER A 87 -0.57 2.51 6.51
N HIS A 88 -0.68 1.48 5.68
CA HIS A 88 -1.54 1.48 4.50
C HIS A 88 -3.03 1.51 4.87
N ILE A 89 -3.45 0.72 5.86
CA ILE A 89 -4.83 0.71 6.37
C ILE A 89 -5.25 2.11 6.86
N SER A 90 -4.32 2.86 7.46
CA SER A 90 -4.60 4.24 7.88
C SER A 90 -4.84 5.19 6.70
N LEU A 91 -4.16 4.98 5.57
CA LEU A 91 -4.43 5.72 4.32
C LEU A 91 -5.74 5.31 3.65
N TRP A 92 -6.12 4.02 3.72
CA TRP A 92 -7.45 3.60 3.27
C TRP A 92 -8.55 4.27 4.08
N GLN A 93 -8.36 4.37 5.41
CA GLN A 93 -9.28 5.11 6.27
C GLN A 93 -9.34 6.59 5.88
N LYS A 94 -8.18 7.22 5.62
CA LYS A 94 -8.13 8.62 5.16
C LYS A 94 -8.89 8.80 3.85
N CYS A 95 -8.69 7.92 2.86
CA CYS A 95 -9.40 7.94 1.59
C CYS A 95 -10.93 7.96 1.78
N VAL A 96 -11.43 7.14 2.73
CA VAL A 96 -12.86 7.07 3.05
C VAL A 96 -13.34 8.31 3.78
N LEU A 97 -12.57 8.83 4.75
CA LEU A 97 -12.96 9.99 5.56
C LEU A 97 -12.99 11.28 4.74
N ASP A 98 -12.04 11.44 3.84
CA ASP A 98 -11.95 12.60 2.98
C ASP A 98 -12.92 12.50 1.77
N ASP A 99 -13.46 11.32 1.51
CA ASP A 99 -14.25 10.97 0.33
C ASP A 99 -13.55 11.39 -0.99
N GLN A 100 -12.24 11.14 -1.05
CA GLN A 100 -11.37 11.51 -2.17
C GLN A 100 -10.43 10.36 -2.55
N PRO A 101 -10.24 10.11 -3.86
CA PRO A 101 -9.21 9.19 -4.32
C PRO A 101 -7.81 9.70 -3.94
N LEU A 102 -6.89 8.77 -3.72
CA LEU A 102 -5.50 9.09 -3.42
C LEU A 102 -4.53 8.07 -4.01
N VAL A 103 -3.28 8.48 -4.15
CA VAL A 103 -2.16 7.59 -4.47
C VAL A 103 -1.40 7.29 -3.18
N VAL A 104 -1.14 6.00 -2.95
CA VAL A 104 -0.29 5.51 -1.86
C VAL A 104 1.10 5.24 -2.42
N LEU A 105 2.12 5.81 -1.80
CA LEU A 105 3.52 5.57 -2.13
C LEU A 105 4.27 5.10 -0.88
N GLU A 106 5.04 4.03 -1.00
CA GLU A 106 6.06 3.71 0.01
C GLU A 106 7.27 4.64 -0.20
N HIS A 107 8.07 4.85 0.85
CA HIS A 107 9.20 5.79 0.81
C HIS A 107 10.24 5.48 -0.27
N ASP A 108 10.30 4.25 -0.77
CA ASP A 108 11.22 3.82 -1.82
C ASP A 108 10.63 3.83 -3.23
N ALA A 109 9.40 4.31 -3.40
CA ALA A 109 8.82 4.53 -4.72
C ALA A 109 9.48 5.71 -5.42
N ILE A 110 9.66 5.61 -6.74
CA ILE A 110 10.18 6.67 -7.60
C ILE A 110 9.16 6.91 -8.71
N MET A 111 8.43 8.01 -8.64
CA MET A 111 7.47 8.39 -9.67
C MET A 111 8.19 8.79 -10.96
N VAL A 112 7.69 8.32 -12.09
CA VAL A 112 8.24 8.66 -13.42
C VAL A 112 7.25 9.44 -14.27
N GLN A 113 5.98 9.44 -13.88
CA GLN A 113 4.93 10.26 -14.50
C GLN A 113 3.79 10.45 -13.51
N ALA A 114 3.06 11.56 -13.66
CA ALA A 114 1.88 11.83 -12.84
C ALA A 114 0.76 10.81 -13.15
N TYR A 115 0.16 10.26 -12.10
CA TYR A 115 -1.06 9.50 -12.25
C TYR A 115 -2.26 10.44 -12.17
N GLN A 116 -2.91 10.60 -13.28
CA GLN A 116 -4.15 11.37 -13.39
C GLN A 116 -5.22 10.49 -14.00
N HIS A 117 -6.28 10.25 -13.28
CA HIS A 117 -7.42 9.49 -13.76
C HIS A 117 -8.70 10.28 -13.54
N HIS A 118 -9.45 10.49 -14.61
CA HIS A 118 -10.65 11.33 -14.62
C HIS A 118 -11.94 10.54 -14.35
N ALA A 119 -11.88 9.26 -14.09
CA ALA A 119 -13.04 8.41 -13.84
C ALA A 119 -12.99 7.79 -12.46
N VAL A 120 -14.15 7.53 -11.89
CA VAL A 120 -14.28 6.66 -10.71
C VAL A 120 -13.89 5.26 -11.14
N PHE A 121 -12.91 4.68 -10.47
CA PHE A 121 -12.35 3.40 -10.89
C PHE A 121 -12.76 2.23 -9.99
N ASN A 122 -13.30 2.48 -8.80
CA ASN A 122 -13.79 1.45 -7.86
C ASN A 122 -12.90 0.19 -7.83
N SER A 123 -11.61 0.41 -7.81
CA SER A 123 -10.60 -0.62 -7.85
C SER A 123 -9.29 -0.14 -7.22
N ILE A 124 -8.37 -1.06 -7.00
CA ILE A 124 -6.97 -0.74 -6.75
C ILE A 124 -6.30 -0.56 -8.13
N CYS A 125 -5.74 0.60 -8.39
CA CYS A 125 -4.96 0.85 -9.60
C CYS A 125 -3.48 0.69 -9.27
N TYR A 126 -2.89 -0.44 -9.64
CA TYR A 126 -1.47 -0.70 -9.41
C TYR A 126 -0.62 0.10 -10.39
N LEU A 127 0.28 0.91 -9.87
CA LEU A 127 1.08 1.89 -10.62
C LEU A 127 2.54 1.46 -10.79
N GLY A 128 2.94 0.40 -10.12
CA GLY A 128 4.32 -0.05 -10.02
C GLY A 128 4.65 -1.32 -10.81
N SER A 129 3.93 -1.60 -11.89
CA SER A 129 4.22 -2.80 -12.69
C SER A 129 5.65 -2.80 -13.21
N ASN A 130 6.39 -3.88 -12.93
CA ASN A 130 7.72 -4.11 -13.50
C ASN A 130 7.66 -4.84 -14.85
N GLU A 131 6.48 -5.30 -15.25
CA GLU A 131 6.31 -5.98 -16.53
C GLU A 131 6.05 -4.94 -17.62
N GLN A 132 6.54 -5.22 -18.82
CA GLN A 132 6.20 -4.44 -20.02
C GLN A 132 4.74 -4.69 -20.41
N VAL A 133 3.84 -4.29 -19.54
CA VAL A 133 2.42 -4.41 -19.80
C VAL A 133 2.03 -3.29 -20.75
N ASN A 134 1.27 -3.62 -21.77
CA ASN A 134 0.66 -2.64 -22.66
C ASN A 134 -0.09 -1.61 -21.82
N GLN A 135 0.23 -0.35 -22.02
CA GLN A 135 -0.40 0.76 -21.30
C GLN A 135 -1.91 0.68 -21.48
N GLY A 136 -2.64 0.63 -20.39
CA GLY A 136 -4.11 0.61 -20.41
C GLY A 136 -4.71 -0.08 -19.18
N TRP A 137 -6.03 0.04 -19.04
CA TRP A 137 -6.77 -0.65 -18.02
C TRP A 137 -6.73 -2.16 -18.26
N GLN A 138 -5.90 -2.85 -17.52
CA GLN A 138 -5.90 -4.30 -17.49
C GLN A 138 -6.30 -4.76 -16.10
N VAL A 139 -7.35 -5.55 -16.04
CA VAL A 139 -7.70 -6.26 -14.81
C VAL A 139 -6.66 -7.34 -14.61
N LEU A 140 -6.04 -7.37 -13.41
CA LEU A 140 -5.15 -8.47 -13.08
C LEU A 140 -5.93 -9.77 -13.17
N PRO A 141 -5.45 -10.75 -13.94
CA PRO A 141 -6.16 -12.00 -14.10
C PRO A 141 -6.22 -12.72 -12.76
N THR A 142 -7.41 -13.19 -12.42
CA THR A 142 -7.56 -14.21 -11.39
C THR A 142 -7.15 -15.53 -12.05
N PRO A 143 -6.09 -16.21 -11.61
CA PRO A 143 -5.70 -17.46 -12.25
C PRO A 143 -6.81 -18.49 -12.12
N PRO A 144 -7.08 -19.21 -13.18
CA PRO A 144 -8.11 -20.24 -13.19
C PRO A 144 -7.79 -21.43 -12.28
N HIS A 145 -6.55 -21.60 -11.87
CA HIS A 145 -6.11 -22.70 -11.01
C HIS A 145 -5.10 -22.25 -9.97
N ALA A 146 -5.34 -22.62 -8.72
CA ALA A 146 -4.43 -22.39 -7.59
C ALA A 146 -3.05 -23.05 -7.74
N SER A 147 -2.85 -23.90 -8.74
CA SER A 147 -1.61 -24.63 -9.02
C SER A 147 -0.60 -23.87 -9.89
N GLU A 148 -0.98 -22.74 -10.46
CA GLU A 148 -0.09 -21.99 -11.37
C GLU A 148 0.83 -20.98 -10.66
N GLY A 149 1.02 -21.16 -9.38
CA GLY A 149 1.97 -20.41 -8.57
C GLY A 149 1.37 -19.16 -7.90
N PRO A 150 1.95 -18.74 -6.78
CA PRO A 150 1.40 -17.68 -5.94
C PRO A 150 1.49 -16.28 -6.56
N ASN A 151 2.16 -16.10 -7.69
CA ASN A 151 2.56 -14.78 -8.18
C ASN A 151 1.52 -14.05 -9.04
N TYR A 152 0.42 -14.69 -9.39
CA TYR A 152 -0.54 -14.11 -10.34
C TYR A 152 -1.75 -13.42 -9.70
N HIS A 153 -1.84 -13.43 -8.36
CA HIS A 153 -3.04 -12.97 -7.66
C HIS A 153 -2.91 -11.65 -6.94
N PHE A 154 -1.71 -11.19 -6.67
CA PHE A 154 -1.48 -10.08 -5.75
C PHE A 154 -0.57 -9.01 -6.35
N ILE A 155 -0.62 -7.81 -5.79
CA ILE A 155 0.28 -6.73 -6.14
C ILE A 155 1.66 -7.09 -5.62
N CYS A 156 2.54 -7.56 -6.50
CA CYS A 156 3.93 -7.77 -6.14
C CYS A 156 4.59 -6.43 -5.82
N ARG A 157 4.98 -6.21 -4.56
CA ARG A 157 5.54 -4.94 -4.05
C ARG A 157 4.49 -3.80 -4.09
N ALA A 158 3.83 -3.57 -2.97
CA ALA A 158 2.78 -2.55 -2.84
C ALA A 158 3.33 -1.09 -2.79
N HIS A 159 4.49 -0.82 -3.42
CA HIS A 159 5.18 0.47 -3.35
C HIS A 159 4.42 1.63 -3.97
N SER A 160 3.51 1.36 -4.91
CA SER A 160 2.73 2.42 -5.56
C SER A 160 1.39 1.90 -6.08
N TYR A 161 0.29 2.49 -5.61
CA TYR A 161 -1.05 2.22 -6.12
C TYR A 161 -2.00 3.38 -5.82
N ALA A 162 -3.06 3.49 -6.60
CA ALA A 162 -4.16 4.44 -6.35
C ALA A 162 -5.40 3.68 -5.89
N ILE A 163 -6.19 4.32 -5.05
CA ILE A 163 -7.49 3.83 -4.56
C ILE A 163 -8.52 4.94 -4.57
N ASP A 164 -9.78 4.55 -4.69
CA ASP A 164 -10.91 5.45 -4.46
C ASP A 164 -11.68 5.10 -3.16
N PRO A 165 -12.58 5.97 -2.68
CA PRO A 165 -13.33 5.72 -1.45
C PRO A 165 -14.16 4.44 -1.48
N ALA A 166 -14.64 4.00 -2.64
CA ALA A 166 -15.49 2.81 -2.75
C ALA A 166 -14.66 1.54 -2.51
N VAL A 167 -13.51 1.38 -3.18
CA VAL A 167 -12.63 0.24 -2.95
C VAL A 167 -12.01 0.30 -1.55
N ALA A 168 -11.65 1.49 -1.07
CA ALA A 168 -11.10 1.66 0.27
C ALA A 168 -12.06 1.19 1.37
N LYS A 169 -13.37 1.44 1.26
CA LYS A 169 -14.40 0.88 2.16
C LYS A 169 -14.41 -0.64 2.16
N ASN A 170 -14.31 -1.25 0.98
CA ASN A 170 -14.25 -2.71 0.86
C ASN A 170 -12.98 -3.28 1.49
N MET A 171 -11.84 -2.62 1.28
CA MET A 171 -10.55 -3.01 1.87
C MET A 171 -10.60 -2.92 3.40
N LEU A 172 -11.15 -1.83 3.96
CA LEU A 172 -11.33 -1.68 5.40
C LEU A 172 -12.27 -2.74 5.98
N ALA A 173 -13.41 -2.99 5.33
CA ALA A 173 -14.34 -4.03 5.76
C ALA A 173 -13.69 -5.42 5.76
N HIS A 174 -12.86 -5.71 4.76
CA HIS A 174 -12.13 -6.97 4.66
C HIS A 174 -11.15 -7.15 5.84
N VAL A 175 -10.29 -6.16 6.11
CA VAL A 175 -9.29 -6.28 7.18
C VAL A 175 -9.93 -6.26 8.57
N LEU A 176 -11.05 -5.58 8.77
CA LEU A 176 -11.82 -5.64 10.01
C LEU A 176 -12.41 -7.04 10.26
N LYS A 177 -12.80 -7.72 9.19
CA LYS A 177 -13.39 -9.06 9.27
C LYS A 177 -12.34 -10.16 9.41
N TYR A 178 -11.29 -10.10 8.61
CA TYR A 178 -10.32 -11.19 8.47
C TYR A 178 -8.96 -10.92 9.13
N GLY A 179 -8.69 -9.66 9.49
CA GLY A 179 -7.41 -9.26 10.08
C GLY A 179 -6.28 -9.11 9.07
N ILE A 180 -5.07 -8.88 9.60
CA ILE A 180 -3.82 -8.91 8.83
C ILE A 180 -3.34 -10.36 8.83
N SER A 181 -3.49 -11.03 7.69
CA SER A 181 -3.25 -12.47 7.53
C SER A 181 -2.04 -12.81 6.66
N ALA A 182 -1.38 -11.81 6.09
CA ALA A 182 -0.21 -11.95 5.23
C ALA A 182 0.52 -10.59 5.13
N PRO A 183 1.73 -10.53 4.57
CA PRO A 183 2.33 -9.27 4.13
C PRO A 183 1.37 -8.50 3.22
N LEU A 184 1.42 -7.18 3.29
CA LEU A 184 0.44 -6.31 2.64
C LEU A 184 0.29 -6.58 1.13
N ASP A 185 1.41 -6.71 0.44
CA ASP A 185 1.43 -6.99 -1.00
C ASP A 185 0.70 -8.30 -1.35
N ILE A 186 0.76 -9.30 -0.49
CA ILE A 186 0.00 -10.56 -0.64
C ILE A 186 -1.48 -10.38 -0.29
N MET A 187 -1.82 -9.46 0.62
CA MET A 187 -3.22 -9.17 0.98
C MET A 187 -3.96 -8.43 -0.14
N LEU A 188 -3.25 -7.65 -0.97
CA LEU A 188 -3.82 -6.92 -2.11
C LEU A 188 -3.97 -7.87 -3.31
N ARG A 189 -4.99 -8.72 -3.25
CA ARG A 189 -5.23 -9.84 -4.16
C ARG A 189 -6.35 -9.57 -5.13
N ALA A 190 -6.15 -9.94 -6.38
CA ALA A 190 -7.14 -9.74 -7.46
C ALA A 190 -8.39 -10.64 -7.34
N ASP A 191 -8.32 -11.73 -6.58
CA ASP A 191 -9.47 -12.57 -6.25
C ASP A 191 -10.31 -12.05 -5.07
N VAL A 192 -9.81 -11.03 -4.37
CA VAL A 192 -10.49 -10.38 -3.25
C VAL A 192 -10.96 -8.97 -3.61
N PHE A 193 -10.13 -8.22 -4.33
CA PHE A 193 -10.40 -6.85 -4.75
C PHE A 193 -10.23 -6.70 -6.25
N PRO A 194 -11.03 -5.84 -6.91
CA PRO A 194 -10.75 -5.48 -8.28
C PRO A 194 -9.43 -4.70 -8.35
N ILE A 195 -8.48 -5.21 -9.12
CA ILE A 195 -7.16 -4.59 -9.31
C ILE A 195 -6.94 -4.34 -10.80
N HIS A 196 -6.61 -3.10 -11.15
CA HIS A 196 -6.18 -2.73 -12.48
C HIS A 196 -4.68 -2.44 -12.48
N GLN A 197 -3.97 -3.07 -13.39
CA GLN A 197 -2.56 -2.82 -13.61
C GLN A 197 -2.43 -1.73 -14.68
N MET A 198 -1.88 -0.59 -14.28
CA MET A 198 -1.90 0.63 -15.12
C MET A 198 -0.65 0.82 -15.98
N GLY A 199 0.32 -0.02 -15.86
CA GLY A 199 1.65 0.21 -16.41
C GLY A 199 2.59 0.87 -15.40
N VAL A 200 3.74 1.34 -15.87
CA VAL A 200 4.78 1.87 -14.98
C VAL A 200 4.59 3.37 -14.78
N TYR A 201 4.02 3.76 -13.66
CA TYR A 201 3.97 5.15 -13.17
C TYR A 201 5.01 5.40 -12.08
N ALA A 202 5.41 4.34 -11.38
CA ALA A 202 6.46 4.39 -10.38
C ALA A 202 7.36 3.17 -10.46
N TYR A 203 8.65 3.36 -10.29
CA TYR A 203 9.59 2.28 -10.02
C TYR A 203 9.75 2.11 -8.52
N ASN A 204 10.03 0.88 -8.10
CA ASN A 204 10.61 0.65 -6.79
C ASN A 204 12.08 1.07 -6.87
N GLY A 205 12.47 2.02 -6.03
CA GLY A 205 13.84 2.54 -5.96
C GLY A 205 14.87 1.55 -5.40
N TRP A 206 14.52 0.28 -5.38
CA TRP A 206 15.38 -0.80 -4.97
C TRP A 206 16.38 -1.16 -6.09
N GLU A 207 17.61 -0.78 -5.89
CA GLU A 207 18.72 -1.14 -6.77
C GLU A 207 19.30 -2.51 -6.38
N GLY A 208 18.49 -3.57 -6.51
CA GLY A 208 18.99 -4.95 -6.49
C GLY A 208 19.58 -5.49 -5.17
N ASP A 209 19.70 -4.68 -4.13
CA ASP A 209 20.27 -5.11 -2.85
C ASP A 209 19.19 -5.16 -1.74
N MET A 210 18.86 -6.37 -1.28
CA MET A 210 17.95 -6.62 -0.17
C MET A 210 18.36 -5.90 1.14
N LYS A 211 19.56 -5.35 1.22
CA LYS A 211 20.04 -4.56 2.36
C LYS A 211 19.30 -3.24 2.54
N ASP A 212 18.53 -2.84 1.56
CA ASP A 212 17.85 -1.55 1.56
C ASP A 212 16.43 -1.59 2.14
N THR A 213 15.88 -2.77 2.42
CA THR A 213 14.58 -2.85 3.08
C THR A 213 14.62 -2.30 4.50
N THR A 214 13.54 -1.60 4.90
CA THR A 214 13.30 -1.21 6.30
C THR A 214 12.54 -2.29 7.07
N ILE A 215 12.05 -3.34 6.39
CA ILE A 215 11.43 -4.49 7.01
C ILE A 215 12.56 -5.42 7.48
N LEU A 216 12.98 -5.27 8.71
CA LEU A 216 13.99 -6.10 9.34
C LEU A 216 13.36 -7.40 9.83
N GLY A 217 14.02 -8.54 9.58
CA GLY A 217 13.73 -9.78 10.29
C GLY A 217 13.36 -11.01 9.49
N ARG A 218 13.35 -10.98 8.16
CA ARG A 218 13.34 -12.21 7.37
C ARG A 218 14.77 -12.64 7.07
N PRO A 219 15.27 -13.77 7.61
CA PRO A 219 16.43 -14.42 7.05
C PRO A 219 16.12 -14.85 5.63
N LEU A 220 17.07 -14.70 4.72
CA LEU A 220 16.98 -15.18 3.34
C LEU A 220 16.78 -16.69 3.23
N GLU A 221 17.04 -17.43 4.31
CA GLU A 221 16.91 -18.88 4.42
C GLU A 221 15.90 -19.23 5.50
N GLY A 222 14.69 -19.55 5.05
CA GLY A 222 13.67 -20.18 5.89
C GLY A 222 12.97 -19.23 6.86
N ARG A 223 11.67 -19.40 6.96
CA ARG A 223 10.80 -18.72 7.93
C ARG A 223 11.32 -19.00 9.34
N THR A 224 12.00 -18.04 9.95
CA THR A 224 12.31 -18.15 11.36
C THR A 224 11.10 -17.75 12.17
N THR A 225 10.67 -18.68 12.97
CA THR A 225 9.63 -18.61 14.00
C THR A 225 10.00 -17.65 15.13
N GLN A 226 10.10 -16.35 14.87
CA GLN A 226 9.93 -15.40 15.94
C GLN A 226 8.43 -15.14 16.08
N ARG A 227 7.81 -15.89 16.99
CA ARG A 227 6.44 -15.65 17.43
C ARG A 227 6.30 -14.22 17.89
N ASN A 228 5.42 -13.47 17.25
CA ASN A 228 4.95 -12.18 17.76
C ASN A 228 3.89 -12.41 18.85
N ASP A 229 4.22 -13.18 19.88
CA ASP A 229 3.33 -13.41 21.03
C ASP A 229 2.95 -12.09 21.75
N ASP A 230 3.69 -10.99 21.47
CA ASP A 230 3.44 -9.67 22.04
C ASP A 230 2.39 -8.84 21.29
N LEU A 231 1.94 -9.28 20.10
CA LEU A 231 0.90 -8.58 19.32
C LEU A 231 -0.52 -9.11 19.61
N ALA A 232 -0.63 -10.15 20.42
CA ALA A 232 -1.90 -10.79 20.79
C ALA A 232 -2.49 -10.28 22.12
N ARG A 233 -1.96 -9.18 22.68
CA ARG A 233 -2.47 -8.59 23.93
C ARG A 233 -2.98 -7.18 23.73
#